data_afb5d481597e61450d9efec809d0b0b7
#
_entry.id   afb5d481597e61450d9efec809d0b0b7
#
_cell.length_a   1.000
_cell.length_b   1.000
_cell.length_c   1.000
_cell.angle_alpha   90.00
_cell.angle_beta   90.00
_cell.angle_gamma   90.00
#
_symmetry.space_group_name_H-M   'P 1'
#
loop_
_entity.id
_entity.type
_entity.pdbx_description
1 polymer ?
#
loop_
_entity_poly.entity_id
_entity_poly.type
_entity_poly.pdbx_seq_one_letter_code
_entity_poly.pdbx_strand_id
1 'polypeptide(L)'
;MRKTILDACCGGKMFYFDKHDERVLFQDIRKVSTHLCDGRSFEVNPDIQADFTNMPYEDKSFSMVVFDPPHLLRNAGKSKMADMYGSLNEKASPTGYQQIKYGALYSDWRDMLAKGFKECFRVMKPGGFLIFKWNET
;
A
#
# COMPACT_ATOMS: atom_id res chain seq x y z
N MET A 1 17.68 -13.41 7.38
CA MET A 1 16.44 -14.20 7.46
C MET A 1 15.58 -13.95 6.24
N ARG A 2 15.01 -14.97 5.67
CA ARG A 2 14.10 -14.80 4.54
C ARG A 2 12.78 -14.19 4.99
N LYS A 3 12.34 -13.14 4.32
CA LYS A 3 11.07 -12.50 4.61
C LYS A 3 9.92 -13.36 4.05
N THR A 4 9.00 -13.74 4.92
CA THR A 4 7.91 -14.67 4.59
C THR A 4 6.55 -13.99 4.55
N ILE A 5 6.49 -12.73 4.97
CA ILE A 5 5.27 -11.92 5.04
C ILE A 5 5.48 -10.70 4.13
N LEU A 6 4.51 -10.43 3.27
CA LEU A 6 4.49 -9.22 2.48
C LEU A 6 3.44 -8.26 3.01
N ASP A 7 3.81 -7.02 3.29
CA ASP A 7 2.87 -5.92 3.43
C ASP A 7 2.86 -5.14 2.12
N ALA A 8 1.79 -5.26 1.37
CA ALA A 8 1.70 -4.74 0.01
C ALA A 8 1.47 -3.23 -0.07
N CYS A 9 1.06 -2.60 1.03
CA CYS A 9 0.81 -1.16 1.14
C CYS A 9 1.14 -0.71 2.55
N CYS A 10 2.41 -0.67 2.90
CA CYS A 10 2.81 -0.53 4.30
C CYS A 10 2.52 0.85 4.90
N GLY A 11 2.47 1.90 4.08
CA GLY A 11 2.30 3.26 4.58
C GLY A 11 3.29 3.58 5.70
N GLY A 12 2.81 4.14 6.79
CA GLY A 12 3.61 4.42 7.99
C GLY A 12 3.84 3.20 8.89
N LYS A 13 3.54 1.99 8.42
CA LYS A 13 3.68 0.73 9.15
C LYS A 13 2.86 0.71 10.45
N MET A 14 1.65 1.23 10.39
CA MET A 14 0.79 1.45 11.56
C MET A 14 0.28 0.15 12.19
N PHE A 15 0.27 -0.95 11.45
CA PHE A 15 -0.15 -2.25 11.96
C PHE A 15 0.88 -2.91 12.88
N TYR A 16 2.10 -2.41 12.91
CA TYR A 16 3.23 -3.12 13.48
C TYR A 16 3.72 -2.43 14.75
N PHE A 17 3.88 -3.22 15.81
CA PHE A 17 4.60 -2.78 17.01
C PHE A 17 6.08 -2.61 16.70
N ASP A 18 6.65 -3.59 15.98
CA ASP A 18 8.01 -3.51 15.46
C ASP A 18 8.00 -3.16 13.97
N LYS A 19 8.34 -1.94 13.66
CA LYS A 19 8.40 -1.43 12.28
C LYS A 19 9.63 -1.93 11.51
N HIS A 20 10.46 -2.71 12.15
CA HIS A 20 11.64 -3.32 11.56
C HIS A 20 11.60 -4.85 11.64
N ASP A 21 10.43 -5.43 11.80
CA ASP A 21 10.27 -6.88 11.88
C ASP A 21 10.90 -7.56 10.66
N GLU A 22 11.91 -8.38 10.91
CA GLU A 22 12.69 -9.02 9.86
C GLU A 22 11.91 -10.02 9.03
N ARG A 23 10.77 -10.49 9.53
CA ARG A 23 9.90 -11.43 8.80
C ARG A 23 9.08 -10.74 7.72
N VAL A 24 8.90 -9.42 7.81
CA VAL A 24 8.03 -8.65 6.94
C VAL A 24 8.83 -7.92 5.87
N LEU A 25 8.42 -8.07 4.62
CA LEU A 25 8.87 -7.23 3.53
C LEU A 25 7.84 -6.10 3.36
N PHE A 26 8.26 -4.90 3.64
CA PHE A 26 7.40 -3.72 3.55
C PHE A 26 7.47 -3.12 2.15
N GLN A 27 6.32 -3.03 1.50
CA GLN A 27 6.17 -2.43 0.17
C GLN A 27 5.22 -1.25 0.22
N ASP A 28 5.53 -0.22 -0.52
CA ASP A 28 4.61 0.87 -0.82
C ASP A 28 5.02 1.49 -2.16
N ILE A 29 4.08 2.15 -2.82
CA ILE A 29 4.41 2.91 -4.03
C ILE A 29 5.09 4.24 -3.68
N ARG A 30 4.88 4.71 -2.45
CA ARG A 30 5.44 5.95 -1.93
C ARG A 30 6.77 5.72 -1.23
N LYS A 31 7.61 6.73 -1.30
CA LYS A 31 8.70 6.92 -0.35
C LYS A 31 8.71 8.39 0.02
N VAL A 32 8.29 8.71 1.23
CA VAL A 32 7.98 10.09 1.65
C VAL A 32 8.50 10.33 3.06
N SER A 33 9.08 11.50 3.27
CA SER A 33 9.36 12.04 4.60
C SER A 33 8.81 13.45 4.65
N THR A 34 7.85 13.69 5.52
CA THR A 34 7.11 14.95 5.57
C THR A 34 6.55 15.22 6.95
N HIS A 35 5.82 16.34 7.08
CA HIS A 35 5.05 16.65 8.26
C HIS A 35 3.56 16.63 7.92
N LEU A 36 2.77 16.08 8.84
CA LEU A 36 1.32 16.09 8.72
C LEU A 36 0.76 17.49 8.97
N CYS A 37 -0.50 17.69 8.64
CA CYS A 37 -1.17 18.96 8.85
C CYS A 37 -1.20 19.43 10.31
N ASP A 38 -1.01 18.50 11.26
CA ASP A 38 -0.91 18.80 12.70
C ASP A 38 0.54 19.01 13.17
N GLY A 39 1.50 19.04 12.25
CA GLY A 39 2.92 19.29 12.55
C GLY A 39 3.74 18.06 12.91
N ARG A 40 3.12 16.88 13.08
CA ARG A 40 3.85 15.64 13.37
C ARG A 40 4.66 15.17 12.18
N SER A 41 5.83 14.62 12.45
CA SER A 41 6.63 13.95 11.42
C SER A 41 5.91 12.70 10.94
N PHE A 42 5.95 12.46 9.64
CA PHE A 42 5.40 11.27 9.02
C PHE A 42 6.35 10.74 7.95
N GLU A 43 6.57 9.45 7.97
CA GLU A 43 7.46 8.78 7.03
C GLU A 43 6.79 7.54 6.44
N VAL A 44 6.93 7.39 5.12
CA VAL A 44 6.71 6.14 4.42
C VAL A 44 8.06 5.71 3.86
N ASN A 45 8.61 4.66 4.42
CA ASN A 45 9.93 4.15 4.05
C ASN A 45 9.87 2.63 3.85
N PRO A 46 9.38 2.18 2.69
CA PRO A 46 9.29 0.76 2.39
C PRO A 46 10.68 0.15 2.13
N ASP A 47 10.77 -1.15 2.30
CA ASP A 47 11.94 -1.91 1.85
C ASP A 47 12.03 -1.92 0.33
N ILE A 48 10.87 -2.07 -0.32
CA ILE A 48 10.73 -2.05 -1.78
C ILE A 48 9.67 -1.04 -2.18
N GLN A 49 10.03 -0.14 -3.08
CA GLN A 49 9.07 0.78 -3.68
C GLN A 49 8.48 0.12 -4.92
N ALA A 50 7.22 -0.27 -4.85
CA ALA A 50 6.53 -0.98 -5.92
C ALA A 50 5.03 -0.77 -5.87
N ASP A 51 4.38 -1.07 -6.99
CA ASP A 51 2.94 -0.96 -7.19
C ASP A 51 2.29 -2.32 -6.90
N PHE A 52 1.27 -2.34 -6.05
CA PHE A 52 0.58 -3.59 -5.70
C PHE A 52 -0.15 -4.23 -6.88
N THR A 53 -0.40 -3.50 -7.96
CA THR A 53 -1.03 -4.06 -9.17
C THR A 53 -0.05 -4.79 -10.07
N ASN A 54 1.24 -4.67 -9.80
CA ASN A 54 2.31 -5.33 -10.56
C ASN A 54 3.53 -5.49 -9.68
N MET A 55 3.53 -6.52 -8.86
CA MET A 55 4.56 -6.72 -7.84
C MET A 55 5.80 -7.42 -8.40
N PRO A 56 7.02 -6.98 -8.01
CA PRO A 56 8.26 -7.51 -8.54
C PRO A 56 8.71 -8.80 -7.83
N TYR A 57 7.78 -9.68 -7.51
CA TYR A 57 8.08 -10.94 -6.82
C TYR A 57 7.66 -12.12 -7.67
N GLU A 58 8.34 -13.24 -7.48
CA GLU A 58 7.95 -14.50 -8.07
C GLU A 58 6.65 -15.02 -7.47
N ASP A 59 5.98 -15.89 -8.21
CA ASP A 59 4.80 -16.60 -7.73
C ASP A 59 5.12 -17.37 -6.45
N LYS A 60 4.18 -17.43 -5.53
CA LYS A 60 4.29 -18.27 -4.33
C LYS A 60 5.52 -17.94 -3.46
N SER A 61 5.79 -16.65 -3.28
CA SER A 61 6.94 -16.17 -2.50
C SER A 61 6.66 -16.02 -1.01
N PHE A 62 5.40 -15.76 -0.64
CA PHE A 62 5.05 -15.38 0.74
C PHE A 62 4.01 -16.30 1.34
N SER A 63 4.14 -16.58 2.64
CA SER A 63 3.15 -17.36 3.39
C SER A 63 1.99 -16.53 3.91
N MET A 64 2.16 -15.22 4.01
CA MET A 64 1.11 -14.29 4.38
C MET A 64 1.28 -12.98 3.61
N VAL A 65 0.16 -12.41 3.19
CA VAL A 65 0.11 -11.08 2.56
C VAL A 65 -0.85 -10.20 3.34
N VAL A 66 -0.40 -9.03 3.70
CA VAL A 66 -1.23 -7.97 4.28
C VAL A 66 -1.54 -6.97 3.19
N PHE A 67 -2.82 -6.74 2.94
CA PHE A 67 -3.27 -5.82 1.90
C PHE A 67 -4.21 -4.78 2.49
N ASP A 68 -3.66 -3.61 2.75
CA ASP A 68 -4.38 -2.45 3.28
C ASP A 68 -4.23 -1.28 2.30
N PRO A 69 -4.89 -1.35 1.11
CA PRO A 69 -4.77 -0.30 0.12
C PRO A 69 -5.46 0.98 0.59
N PRO A 70 -5.08 2.14 0.02
CA PRO A 70 -5.80 3.36 0.28
C PRO A 70 -7.28 3.22 -0.05
N HIS A 71 -8.15 3.65 0.85
CA HIS A 71 -9.60 3.57 0.67
C HIS A 71 -10.26 4.93 0.40
N LEU A 72 -9.49 6.00 0.41
CA LEU A 72 -9.99 7.35 0.16
C LEU A 72 -10.16 7.57 -1.34
N LEU A 73 -11.39 7.75 -1.76
CA LEU A 73 -11.75 7.86 -3.18
C LEU A 73 -11.85 9.31 -3.68
N ARG A 74 -11.87 10.26 -2.79
CA ARG A 74 -11.97 11.67 -3.15
C ARG A 74 -10.70 12.41 -2.80
N ASN A 75 -10.50 13.51 -3.48
CA ASN A 75 -9.36 14.36 -3.24
C ASN A 75 -9.36 14.89 -1.79
N ALA A 76 -8.68 14.18 -0.96
CA ALA A 76 -8.45 14.57 0.41
C ALA A 76 -7.00 15.06 0.59
N GLY A 77 -6.39 15.57 -0.48
CA GLY A 77 -4.95 15.83 -0.56
C GLY A 77 -4.37 16.77 0.49
N LYS A 78 -5.20 17.45 1.25
CA LYS A 78 -4.77 18.27 2.37
C LYS A 78 -5.20 17.72 3.72
N SER A 79 -5.76 16.53 3.76
CA SER A 79 -6.18 15.92 4.99
C SER A 79 -5.09 15.04 5.56
N LYS A 80 -5.02 14.98 6.88
CA LYS A 80 -4.15 14.08 7.60
C LYS A 80 -4.33 12.62 7.16
N MET A 81 -5.58 12.23 6.90
CA MET A 81 -5.92 10.88 6.46
C MET A 81 -5.30 10.58 5.09
N ALA A 82 -5.41 11.50 4.14
CA ALA A 82 -4.82 11.30 2.82
C ALA A 82 -3.29 11.26 2.88
N ASP A 83 -2.70 12.08 3.72
CA ASP A 83 -1.24 12.09 3.89
C ASP A 83 -0.75 10.78 4.51
N MET A 84 -1.46 10.25 5.49
CA MET A 84 -1.07 9.02 6.17
C MET A 84 -1.35 7.76 5.35
N TYR A 85 -2.53 7.68 4.75
CA TYR A 85 -3.03 6.44 4.15
C TYR A 85 -3.02 6.44 2.63
N GLY A 86 -2.88 7.60 2.03
CA GLY A 86 -2.97 7.72 0.60
C GLY A 86 -4.40 7.81 0.08
N SER A 87 -4.54 7.86 -1.20
CA SER A 87 -5.81 8.00 -1.88
C SER A 87 -5.80 7.26 -3.20
N LEU A 88 -6.92 6.67 -3.56
CA LEU A 88 -7.12 6.02 -4.86
C LEU A 88 -7.68 6.98 -5.90
N ASN A 89 -7.79 8.25 -5.59
CA ASN A 89 -8.38 9.17 -6.51
C ASN A 89 -7.33 9.89 -7.36
N GLU A 90 -7.79 10.49 -8.44
CA GLU A 90 -7.01 11.02 -9.54
C GLU A 90 -6.19 12.23 -9.20
N LYS A 91 -6.74 13.08 -8.38
CA LYS A 91 -6.15 14.39 -8.22
C LYS A 91 -5.05 14.37 -7.18
N ALA A 92 -3.88 14.40 -7.70
CA ALA A 92 -2.66 14.79 -7.04
C ALA A 92 -2.67 14.66 -5.52
N SER A 93 -2.79 13.48 -5.07
CA SER A 93 -2.39 13.21 -3.70
C SER A 93 -0.87 13.21 -3.63
N PRO A 94 -0.29 13.71 -2.56
CA PRO A 94 1.15 13.52 -2.33
C PRO A 94 1.56 12.05 -2.26
N THR A 95 0.61 11.14 -2.24
CA THR A 95 0.85 9.71 -2.31
C THR A 95 1.37 9.24 -3.65
N GLY A 96 1.08 9.95 -4.72
CA GLY A 96 1.56 9.63 -6.05
C GLY A 96 0.83 8.50 -6.77
N TYR A 97 -0.12 7.84 -6.16
CA TYR A 97 -0.79 6.72 -6.81
C TYR A 97 -1.35 7.09 -8.18
N GLN A 98 -2.16 8.11 -8.22
CA GLN A 98 -2.80 8.53 -9.43
C GLN A 98 -1.86 9.22 -10.41
N GLN A 99 -0.87 9.92 -9.90
CA GLN A 99 0.09 10.62 -10.76
C GLN A 99 0.97 9.68 -11.53
N ILE A 100 1.37 8.61 -10.88
CA ILE A 100 2.37 7.71 -11.45
C ILE A 100 1.76 6.81 -12.52
N LYS A 101 0.58 6.30 -12.28
CA LYS A 101 0.09 5.21 -13.10
C LYS A 101 -1.35 5.30 -13.55
N TYR A 102 -2.20 5.93 -12.78
CA TYR A 102 -3.63 5.84 -12.97
C TYR A 102 -4.31 7.16 -13.31
N GLY A 103 -3.55 8.17 -13.66
CA GLY A 103 -4.05 9.51 -13.89
C GLY A 103 -5.30 9.60 -14.75
N ALA A 104 -5.36 8.84 -15.82
CA ALA A 104 -6.53 8.80 -16.70
C ALA A 104 -7.52 7.67 -16.37
N LEU A 105 -7.11 6.68 -15.58
CA LEU A 105 -7.88 5.46 -15.33
C LEU A 105 -8.30 5.29 -13.88
N TYR A 106 -7.96 6.22 -13.07
CA TYR A 106 -8.13 6.09 -11.65
C TYR A 106 -9.57 6.12 -11.17
N SER A 107 -10.47 6.58 -11.96
CA SER A 107 -11.91 6.43 -11.68
C SER A 107 -12.30 4.96 -11.53
N ASP A 108 -11.46 4.06 -11.98
CA ASP A 108 -11.66 2.62 -11.82
C ASP A 108 -10.83 2.04 -10.68
N TRP A 109 -11.07 2.54 -9.47
CA TRP A 109 -10.45 2.02 -8.28
C TRP A 109 -10.78 0.53 -8.04
N ARG A 110 -11.93 0.07 -8.54
CA ARG A 110 -12.32 -1.34 -8.47
C ARG A 110 -11.39 -2.21 -9.29
N ASP A 111 -11.02 -1.75 -10.48
CA ASP A 111 -10.06 -2.46 -11.32
C ASP A 111 -8.68 -2.50 -10.66
N MET A 112 -8.26 -1.42 -10.02
CA MET A 112 -7.01 -1.39 -9.25
C MET A 112 -7.03 -2.41 -8.12
N LEU A 113 -8.11 -2.49 -7.36
CA LEU A 113 -8.25 -3.47 -6.29
C LEU A 113 -8.25 -4.89 -6.84
N ALA A 114 -8.97 -5.14 -7.92
CA ALA A 114 -9.00 -6.46 -8.56
C ALA A 114 -7.61 -6.90 -8.98
N LYS A 115 -6.84 -6.03 -9.61
CA LYS A 115 -5.44 -6.30 -9.96
C LYS A 115 -4.57 -6.52 -8.73
N GLY A 116 -4.78 -5.74 -7.69
CA GLY A 116 -4.08 -5.89 -6.43
C GLY A 116 -4.35 -7.25 -5.78
N PHE A 117 -5.59 -7.65 -5.70
CA PHE A 117 -5.96 -8.99 -5.19
C PHE A 117 -5.34 -10.11 -6.04
N LYS A 118 -5.39 -9.98 -7.34
CA LYS A 118 -4.77 -10.96 -8.24
C LYS A 118 -3.29 -11.12 -7.96
N GLU A 119 -2.58 -10.03 -7.77
CA GLU A 119 -1.17 -10.05 -7.43
C GLU A 119 -0.91 -10.60 -6.03
N CYS A 120 -1.73 -10.24 -5.04
CA CYS A 120 -1.62 -10.79 -3.70
C CYS A 120 -1.73 -12.32 -3.72
N PHE A 121 -2.70 -12.86 -4.44
CA PHE A 121 -2.87 -14.31 -4.57
C PHE A 121 -1.75 -14.95 -5.38
N ARG A 122 -1.25 -14.29 -6.40
CA ARG A 122 -0.14 -14.80 -7.21
C ARG A 122 1.12 -15.00 -6.37
N VAL A 123 1.47 -14.00 -5.56
CA VAL A 123 2.71 -14.02 -4.77
C VAL A 123 2.58 -14.82 -3.47
N MET A 124 1.37 -15.25 -3.13
CA MET A 124 1.09 -16.01 -1.92
C MET A 124 1.23 -17.50 -2.19
N LYS A 125 1.86 -18.21 -1.24
CA LYS A 125 1.96 -19.67 -1.28
C LYS A 125 0.60 -20.32 -1.08
N PRO A 126 0.38 -21.53 -1.66
CA PRO A 126 -0.79 -22.33 -1.31
C PRO A 126 -0.89 -22.54 0.21
N GLY A 127 -2.09 -22.40 0.76
CA GLY A 127 -2.31 -22.48 2.20
C GLY A 127 -1.94 -21.21 2.98
N GLY A 128 -1.49 -20.18 2.27
CA GLY A 128 -1.18 -18.89 2.90
C GLY A 128 -2.42 -18.11 3.32
N PHE A 129 -2.18 -17.01 4.02
CA PHE A 129 -3.24 -16.13 4.52
C PHE A 129 -3.14 -14.76 3.89
N LEU A 130 -4.29 -14.24 3.44
CA LEU A 130 -4.43 -12.85 3.02
C LEU A 130 -5.22 -12.09 4.09
N ILE A 131 -4.63 -11.03 4.62
CA ILE A 131 -5.30 -10.12 5.53
C ILE A 131 -5.62 -8.85 4.76
N PHE A 132 -6.90 -8.58 4.58
CA PHE A 132 -7.38 -7.42 3.84
C PHE A 132 -8.13 -6.47 4.77
N LYS A 133 -7.78 -5.19 4.70
CA LYS A 133 -8.48 -4.15 5.43
C LYS A 133 -9.05 -3.13 4.46
N TRP A 134 -10.32 -2.79 4.68
CA TRP A 134 -11.03 -1.78 3.92
C TRP A 134 -12.02 -1.03 4.80
N ASN A 135 -12.04 0.28 4.72
CA ASN A 135 -13.07 1.09 5.35
C ASN A 135 -14.06 1.55 4.30
N GLU A 136 -15.32 1.29 4.56
CA GLU A 136 -16.40 1.83 3.77
C GLU A 136 -16.76 3.22 4.30
N THR A 137 -16.62 4.21 3.44
CA THR A 137 -16.90 5.61 3.80
C THR A 137 -17.94 6.23 2.89
#